data_d9f78c8c8317d20fc207a6da8f4878a7
#
_entry.id   d9f78c8c8317d20fc207a6da8f4878a7
#
_cell.length_a   1.000
_cell.length_b   1.000
_cell.length_c   1.000
_cell.angle_alpha   90.00
_cell.angle_beta   90.00
_cell.angle_gamma   90.00
#
_symmetry.space_group_name_H-M   'P 1'
#
loop_
_entity.id
_entity.type
_entity.pdbx_description
1 polymer ?
#
loop_
_entity_poly.entity_id
_entity_poly.type
_entity_poly.pdbx_seq_one_letter_code
_entity_poly.pdbx_strand_id
1 'polypeptide(L)'
;MRRLALAAALVACTLGGCDQKEAARPPPPVAMTRDVIGHYCGMNLLEHPGPKGQIIVGSLIEPVWFSSARDTIAFTMLPDEPKDIQAIYVSDMGRATSWDKPGTDNWIEARKALFVIGSRLKGGMGSEEAVPFSDRAAAEKFASQHGGRIVSFAEVPRDYVLGAGDGTTADESAPRHGTTN
;
A
#
# COMPACT_ATOMS: atom_id res chain seq x y z
N MET A 1 -52.83 64.78 -2.06
CA MET A 1 -51.69 64.59 -2.95
C MET A 1 -50.56 64.06 -2.05
N ARG A 2 -50.48 62.75 -1.89
CA ARG A 2 -49.48 62.07 -1.01
C ARG A 2 -48.50 61.34 -1.88
N ARG A 3 -47.27 61.73 -1.84
CA ARG A 3 -46.16 61.10 -2.56
C ARG A 3 -45.68 59.87 -1.76
N LEU A 4 -45.91 58.65 -2.25
CA LEU A 4 -45.29 57.44 -1.71
C LEU A 4 -43.91 57.30 -2.33
N ALA A 5 -42.88 57.31 -1.52
CA ALA A 5 -41.54 56.96 -1.90
C ALA A 5 -41.35 55.45 -1.68
N LEU A 6 -41.18 54.67 -2.72
CA LEU A 6 -40.74 53.25 -2.64
C LEU A 6 -39.23 53.20 -2.44
N ALA A 7 -38.79 52.72 -1.30
CA ALA A 7 -37.39 52.38 -1.07
C ALA A 7 -37.18 50.94 -1.52
N ALA A 8 -36.43 50.71 -2.60
CA ALA A 8 -36.00 49.40 -3.05
C ALA A 8 -34.72 48.99 -2.26
N ALA A 9 -34.85 48.02 -1.38
CA ALA A 9 -33.70 47.44 -0.72
C ALA A 9 -33.09 46.37 -1.63
N LEU A 10 -31.88 46.64 -2.17
CA LEU A 10 -31.04 45.64 -2.86
C LEU A 10 -30.38 44.75 -1.82
N VAL A 11 -30.86 43.51 -1.72
CA VAL A 11 -30.16 42.44 -0.96
C VAL A 11 -29.10 41.85 -1.87
N ALA A 12 -27.85 42.21 -1.66
CA ALA A 12 -26.69 41.60 -2.29
C ALA A 12 -26.41 40.26 -1.61
N CYS A 13 -26.88 39.15 -2.20
CA CYS A 13 -26.46 37.83 -1.84
C CYS A 13 -25.01 37.60 -2.29
N THR A 14 -24.05 37.77 -1.40
CA THR A 14 -22.67 37.32 -1.60
C THR A 14 -22.67 35.79 -1.56
N LEU A 15 -22.66 35.16 -2.74
CA LEU A 15 -22.35 33.76 -2.92
C LEU A 15 -20.89 33.56 -2.56
N GLY A 16 -20.62 33.26 -1.28
CA GLY A 16 -19.35 32.74 -0.84
C GLY A 16 -19.15 31.35 -1.46
N GLY A 17 -18.48 31.29 -2.62
CA GLY A 17 -18.01 30.04 -3.18
C GLY A 17 -17.00 29.44 -2.22
N CYS A 18 -17.40 28.38 -1.50
CA CYS A 18 -16.45 27.48 -0.86
C CYS A 18 -15.67 26.83 -2.00
N ASP A 19 -14.46 27.32 -2.23
CA ASP A 19 -13.45 26.65 -3.05
C ASP A 19 -13.03 25.38 -2.29
N GLN A 20 -13.88 24.36 -2.33
CA GLN A 20 -13.49 23.01 -1.97
C GLN A 20 -12.49 22.58 -3.03
N LYS A 21 -11.21 22.72 -2.71
CA LYS A 21 -10.11 22.13 -3.44
C LYS A 21 -10.43 20.64 -3.55
N GLU A 22 -11.06 20.26 -4.66
CA GLU A 22 -11.42 18.87 -4.95
C GLU A 22 -10.12 18.08 -4.85
N ALA A 23 -10.04 17.20 -3.83
CA ALA A 23 -8.86 16.38 -3.62
C ALA A 23 -8.64 15.61 -4.92
N ALA A 24 -7.55 15.90 -5.61
CA ALA A 24 -7.23 15.30 -6.89
C ALA A 24 -7.36 13.78 -6.77
N ARG A 25 -8.15 13.17 -7.64
CA ARG A 25 -8.29 11.72 -7.66
C ARG A 25 -6.92 11.09 -7.86
N PRO A 26 -6.59 10.03 -7.09
CA PRO A 26 -5.32 9.34 -7.29
C PRO A 26 -5.23 8.83 -8.74
N PRO A 27 -4.05 8.86 -9.36
CA PRO A 27 -3.85 8.28 -10.67
C PRO A 27 -4.35 6.83 -10.71
N PRO A 28 -4.97 6.38 -11.82
CA PRO A 28 -5.44 5.01 -11.94
C PRO A 28 -4.27 4.01 -11.97
N PRO A 29 -4.51 2.74 -11.62
CA PRO A 29 -3.50 1.70 -11.73
C PRO A 29 -3.17 1.42 -13.20
N VAL A 30 -1.97 0.93 -13.44
CA VAL A 30 -1.47 0.51 -14.75
C VAL A 30 -1.53 -1.02 -14.84
N ALA A 31 -1.96 -1.56 -15.98
CA ALA A 31 -1.92 -3.00 -16.20
C ALA A 31 -0.48 -3.51 -16.34
N MET A 32 -0.15 -4.65 -15.74
CA MET A 32 1.17 -5.27 -15.90
C MET A 32 1.37 -5.76 -17.33
N THR A 33 2.49 -5.40 -17.92
CA THR A 33 2.98 -5.98 -19.19
C THR A 33 3.92 -7.16 -18.92
N ARG A 34 4.37 -7.80 -19.99
CA ARG A 34 5.29 -8.94 -19.88
C ARG A 34 6.70 -8.55 -19.41
N ASP A 35 7.05 -7.27 -19.54
CA ASP A 35 8.40 -6.78 -19.32
C ASP A 35 8.56 -6.09 -17.95
N VAL A 36 7.52 -6.17 -17.10
CA VAL A 36 7.53 -5.52 -15.79
C VAL A 36 8.48 -6.23 -14.84
N ILE A 37 9.41 -5.46 -14.29
CA ILE A 37 10.46 -5.92 -13.37
C ILE A 37 10.17 -5.42 -11.95
N GLY A 38 10.31 -6.30 -10.97
CA GLY A 38 10.12 -5.95 -9.55
C GLY A 38 11.28 -5.11 -9.01
N HIS A 39 10.93 -4.04 -8.31
CA HIS A 39 11.86 -3.05 -7.78
C HIS A 39 12.95 -3.68 -6.87
N TYR A 40 12.55 -4.54 -5.95
CA TYR A 40 13.50 -5.16 -5.02
C TYR A 40 14.09 -6.47 -5.53
N CYS A 41 13.32 -7.27 -6.28
CA CYS A 41 13.80 -8.57 -6.72
C CYS A 41 14.58 -8.54 -8.05
N GLY A 42 14.41 -7.50 -8.88
CA GLY A 42 15.05 -7.40 -10.19
C GLY A 42 14.59 -8.45 -11.21
N MET A 43 13.48 -9.16 -10.93
CA MET A 43 12.98 -10.25 -11.76
C MET A 43 11.61 -9.91 -12.36
N ASN A 44 11.20 -10.64 -13.39
CA ASN A 44 9.90 -10.48 -14.03
C ASN A 44 8.77 -10.81 -13.04
N LEU A 45 7.80 -9.91 -12.89
CA LEU A 45 6.71 -10.07 -11.93
C LEU A 45 5.82 -11.27 -12.25
N LEU A 46 5.60 -11.58 -13.51
CA LEU A 46 4.71 -12.65 -13.94
C LEU A 46 5.27 -14.06 -13.65
N GLU A 47 6.55 -14.18 -13.33
CA GLU A 47 7.20 -15.44 -12.96
C GLU A 47 7.02 -15.79 -11.47
N HIS A 48 6.46 -14.87 -10.67
CA HIS A 48 6.27 -15.08 -9.24
C HIS A 48 4.80 -15.32 -8.89
N PRO A 49 4.47 -16.28 -8.03
CA PRO A 49 3.13 -16.45 -7.49
C PRO A 49 2.77 -15.36 -6.47
N GLY A 50 1.51 -15.29 -6.08
CA GLY A 50 1.01 -14.39 -5.04
C GLY A 50 0.72 -12.98 -5.52
N PRO A 51 0.21 -12.13 -4.61
CA PRO A 51 -0.22 -10.76 -4.93
C PRO A 51 0.95 -9.90 -5.39
N LYS A 52 0.65 -8.98 -6.27
CA LYS A 52 1.58 -7.97 -6.79
C LYS A 52 1.21 -6.60 -6.27
N GLY A 53 2.13 -5.65 -6.40
CA GLY A 53 1.86 -4.26 -6.10
C GLY A 53 2.47 -3.29 -7.09
N GLN A 54 1.90 -2.09 -7.12
CA GLN A 54 2.47 -0.95 -7.82
C GLN A 54 2.28 0.32 -6.99
N ILE A 55 3.28 1.18 -7.04
CA ILE A 55 3.23 2.51 -6.43
C ILE A 55 3.44 3.55 -7.51
N ILE A 56 2.53 4.51 -7.59
CA ILE A 56 2.66 5.67 -8.46
C ILE A 56 3.28 6.79 -7.63
N VAL A 57 4.49 7.19 -8.02
CA VAL A 57 5.30 8.22 -7.39
C VAL A 57 5.28 9.45 -8.29
N GLY A 58 5.03 10.63 -7.73
CA GLY A 58 4.86 11.86 -8.50
C GLY A 58 6.09 12.29 -9.30
N SER A 59 7.28 11.98 -8.79
CA SER A 59 8.56 12.27 -9.44
C SER A 59 8.98 11.24 -10.50
N LEU A 60 8.26 10.12 -10.66
CA LEU A 60 8.56 9.07 -11.62
C LEU A 60 7.51 9.01 -12.73
N ILE A 61 7.94 8.66 -13.94
CA ILE A 61 7.06 8.49 -15.10
C ILE A 61 6.33 7.14 -15.04
N GLU A 62 7.06 6.08 -14.66
CA GLU A 62 6.55 4.72 -14.59
C GLU A 62 6.24 4.32 -13.14
N PRO A 63 5.25 3.45 -12.91
CA PRO A 63 5.02 2.89 -11.60
C PRO A 63 6.23 2.11 -11.08
N VAL A 64 6.42 2.15 -9.78
CA VAL A 64 7.33 1.22 -9.08
C VAL A 64 6.59 -0.08 -8.83
N TRP A 65 7.15 -1.20 -9.28
CA TRP A 65 6.51 -2.51 -9.29
C TRP A 65 7.07 -3.46 -8.23
N PHE A 66 6.19 -4.28 -7.65
CA PHE A 66 6.55 -5.22 -6.59
C PHE A 66 5.98 -6.62 -6.84
N SER A 67 6.82 -7.64 -6.66
CA SER A 67 6.43 -9.06 -6.72
C SER A 67 5.64 -9.54 -5.49
N SER A 68 5.41 -8.65 -4.51
CA SER A 68 4.76 -8.92 -3.22
C SER A 68 3.98 -7.69 -2.75
N ALA A 69 2.78 -7.89 -2.19
CA ALA A 69 2.04 -6.81 -1.54
C ALA A 69 2.71 -6.37 -0.24
N ARG A 70 3.40 -7.29 0.46
CA ARG A 70 4.22 -6.95 1.64
C ARG A 70 5.33 -5.98 1.27
N ASP A 71 6.05 -6.21 0.17
CA ASP A 71 7.13 -5.32 -0.30
C ASP A 71 6.59 -3.96 -0.75
N THR A 72 5.38 -3.93 -1.31
CA THR A 72 4.67 -2.69 -1.63
C THR A 72 4.43 -1.85 -0.37
N ILE A 73 4.04 -2.48 0.73
CA ILE A 73 3.86 -1.82 2.03
C ILE A 73 5.22 -1.38 2.59
N ALA A 74 6.27 -2.23 2.47
CA ALA A 74 7.63 -1.94 2.93
C ALA A 74 8.16 -0.64 2.33
N PHE A 75 8.00 -0.43 1.03
CA PHE A 75 8.40 0.78 0.32
C PHE A 75 7.87 2.05 1.00
N THR A 76 6.63 2.04 1.49
CA THR A 76 6.03 3.21 2.15
C THR A 76 6.66 3.53 3.50
N MET A 77 7.30 2.55 4.13
CA MET A 77 7.86 2.63 5.48
C MET A 77 9.37 2.91 5.50
N LEU A 78 10.08 2.62 4.41
CA LEU A 78 11.53 2.80 4.31
C LEU A 78 11.88 4.30 4.16
N PRO A 79 12.87 4.82 4.89
CA PRO A 79 13.21 6.25 4.87
C PRO A 79 13.81 6.71 3.55
N ASP A 80 14.54 5.85 2.87
CA ASP A 80 15.27 6.17 1.64
C ASP A 80 14.40 6.16 0.38
N GLU A 81 13.16 5.66 0.48
CA GLU A 81 12.24 5.60 -0.64
C GLU A 81 11.50 6.93 -0.85
N PRO A 82 11.09 7.27 -2.08
CA PRO A 82 10.32 8.48 -2.38
C PRO A 82 9.07 8.64 -1.53
N LYS A 83 8.79 9.89 -1.10
CA LYS A 83 7.63 10.19 -0.24
C LYS A 83 6.46 10.88 -0.96
N ASP A 84 6.65 11.28 -2.21
CA ASP A 84 5.63 11.88 -3.08
C ASP A 84 4.69 10.83 -3.73
N ILE A 85 4.29 9.83 -2.92
CA ILE A 85 3.41 8.74 -3.32
C ILE A 85 2.00 9.28 -3.62
N GLN A 86 1.55 9.13 -4.87
CA GLN A 86 0.24 9.54 -5.33
C GLN A 86 -0.80 8.44 -5.20
N ALA A 87 -0.42 7.18 -5.45
CA ALA A 87 -1.30 6.03 -5.32
C ALA A 87 -0.53 4.74 -5.00
N ILE A 88 -1.19 3.81 -4.31
CA ILE A 88 -0.67 2.48 -3.99
C ILE A 88 -1.73 1.48 -4.38
N TYR A 89 -1.38 0.53 -5.24
CA TYR A 89 -2.27 -0.53 -5.67
C TYR A 89 -1.68 -1.90 -5.38
N VAL A 90 -2.56 -2.85 -5.03
CA VAL A 90 -2.21 -4.25 -4.80
C VAL A 90 -3.21 -5.15 -5.51
N SER A 91 -2.81 -6.39 -5.84
CA SER A 91 -3.73 -7.36 -6.44
C SER A 91 -4.88 -7.69 -5.50
N ASP A 92 -6.13 -7.73 -6.00
CA ASP A 92 -7.26 -8.24 -5.24
C ASP A 92 -7.29 -9.78 -5.29
N MET A 93 -6.83 -10.43 -4.23
CA MET A 93 -6.77 -11.90 -4.19
C MET A 93 -8.14 -12.57 -4.04
N GLY A 94 -9.17 -11.81 -3.67
CA GLY A 94 -10.57 -12.27 -3.72
C GLY A 94 -11.10 -12.45 -5.13
N ARG A 95 -10.51 -11.76 -6.11
CA ARG A 95 -10.86 -11.80 -7.54
C ARG A 95 -9.82 -12.54 -8.38
N ALA A 96 -8.71 -12.94 -7.80
CA ALA A 96 -7.67 -13.71 -8.48
C ALA A 96 -8.19 -15.09 -8.91
N THR A 97 -7.75 -15.56 -10.08
CA THR A 97 -8.11 -16.90 -10.56
C THR A 97 -7.46 -17.99 -9.71
N SER A 98 -6.23 -17.76 -9.24
CA SER A 98 -5.49 -18.63 -8.32
C SER A 98 -4.36 -17.85 -7.66
N TRP A 99 -3.66 -18.48 -6.71
CA TRP A 99 -2.46 -17.91 -6.10
C TRP A 99 -1.39 -17.55 -7.15
N ASP A 100 -1.20 -18.39 -8.15
CA ASP A 100 -0.21 -18.19 -9.22
C ASP A 100 -0.66 -17.22 -10.31
N LYS A 101 -1.95 -16.87 -10.33
CA LYS A 101 -2.55 -16.03 -11.37
C LYS A 101 -3.38 -14.91 -10.74
N PRO A 102 -2.71 -13.92 -10.11
CA PRO A 102 -3.41 -12.78 -9.50
C PRO A 102 -4.12 -11.88 -10.51
N GLY A 103 -3.74 -11.96 -11.80
CA GLY A 103 -4.23 -11.09 -12.86
C GLY A 103 -3.30 -9.91 -13.12
N THR A 104 -3.29 -9.44 -14.37
CA THR A 104 -2.43 -8.33 -14.81
C THR A 104 -3.07 -6.95 -14.62
N ASP A 105 -4.39 -6.92 -14.45
CA ASP A 105 -5.21 -5.70 -14.30
C ASP A 105 -6.22 -5.81 -13.14
N ASN A 106 -5.87 -6.62 -12.15
CA ASN A 106 -6.73 -6.89 -10.99
C ASN A 106 -6.22 -6.10 -9.77
N TRP A 107 -6.52 -4.80 -9.75
CA TRP A 107 -5.99 -3.85 -8.77
C TRP A 107 -7.06 -3.32 -7.82
N ILE A 108 -6.66 -3.14 -6.55
CA ILE A 108 -7.39 -2.37 -5.54
C ILE A 108 -6.44 -1.34 -4.91
N GLU A 109 -7.00 -0.20 -4.51
CA GLU A 109 -6.25 0.81 -3.77
C GLU A 109 -5.91 0.26 -2.37
N ALA A 110 -4.60 0.20 -2.06
CA ALA A 110 -4.09 -0.51 -0.88
C ALA A 110 -4.66 0.02 0.45
N ARG A 111 -4.88 1.33 0.58
CA ARG A 111 -5.43 1.92 1.82
C ARG A 111 -6.89 1.57 2.06
N LYS A 112 -7.60 1.06 1.03
CA LYS A 112 -9.00 0.59 1.11
C LYS A 112 -9.09 -0.93 1.22
N ALA A 113 -7.98 -1.64 1.02
CA ALA A 113 -7.92 -3.09 1.11
C ALA A 113 -7.89 -3.58 2.55
N LEU A 114 -8.35 -4.81 2.73
CA LEU A 114 -8.11 -5.64 3.90
C LEU A 114 -6.95 -6.58 3.59
N PHE A 115 -6.09 -6.81 4.56
CA PHE A 115 -4.94 -7.69 4.41
C PHE A 115 -5.04 -8.87 5.38
N VAL A 116 -4.80 -10.08 4.90
CA VAL A 116 -4.57 -11.23 5.77
C VAL A 116 -3.07 -11.40 5.95
N ILE A 117 -2.58 -11.24 7.19
CA ILE A 117 -1.19 -11.40 7.58
C ILE A 117 -1.00 -12.64 8.45
N GLY A 118 0.18 -13.26 8.41
CA GLY A 118 0.50 -14.49 9.17
C GLY A 118 -0.17 -15.74 8.61
N SER A 119 -0.57 -15.76 7.34
CA SER A 119 -1.09 -16.96 6.67
C SER A 119 0.06 -17.95 6.36
N ARG A 120 -0.31 -19.22 6.09
CA ARG A 120 0.68 -20.23 5.68
C ARG A 120 1.18 -20.06 4.25
N LEU A 121 0.45 -19.31 3.40
CA LEU A 121 0.88 -19.06 2.03
C LEU A 121 2.01 -18.02 2.03
N LYS A 122 3.01 -18.30 1.22
CA LYS A 122 4.19 -17.46 1.07
C LYS A 122 4.14 -16.67 -0.23
N GLY A 123 4.67 -15.47 -0.22
CA GLY A 123 4.86 -14.66 -1.41
C GLY A 123 5.83 -15.28 -2.41
N GLY A 124 5.93 -14.68 -3.58
CA GLY A 124 6.73 -15.20 -4.69
C GLY A 124 8.20 -15.46 -4.38
N MET A 125 8.74 -14.77 -3.35
CA MET A 125 10.12 -14.94 -2.88
C MET A 125 10.24 -15.83 -1.63
N GLY A 126 9.19 -16.58 -1.28
CA GLY A 126 9.18 -17.49 -0.12
C GLY A 126 9.00 -16.81 1.23
N SER A 127 8.91 -15.50 1.27
CA SER A 127 8.67 -14.72 2.49
C SER A 127 7.20 -14.73 2.90
N GLU A 128 6.92 -14.32 4.13
CA GLU A 128 5.55 -14.03 4.56
C GLU A 128 4.90 -12.99 3.66
N GLU A 129 3.58 -13.09 3.50
CA GLU A 129 2.84 -12.22 2.60
C GLU A 129 1.70 -11.50 3.32
N ALA A 130 1.45 -10.26 2.94
CA ALA A 130 0.26 -9.50 3.33
C ALA A 130 -0.78 -9.62 2.21
N VAL A 131 -1.69 -10.58 2.34
CA VAL A 131 -2.59 -10.97 1.25
C VAL A 131 -3.79 -10.02 1.15
N PRO A 132 -3.94 -9.25 0.04
CA PRO A 132 -4.94 -8.18 -0.04
C PRO A 132 -6.29 -8.66 -0.61
N PHE A 133 -7.38 -8.07 -0.08
CA PHE A 133 -8.76 -8.33 -0.48
C PHE A 133 -9.56 -7.03 -0.49
N SER A 134 -10.42 -6.85 -1.49
CA SER A 134 -11.42 -5.77 -1.49
C SER A 134 -12.66 -6.13 -0.66
N ASP A 135 -12.95 -7.41 -0.51
CA ASP A 135 -14.13 -7.94 0.17
C ASP A 135 -13.76 -8.66 1.47
N ARG A 136 -14.51 -8.34 2.54
CA ARG A 136 -14.27 -8.91 3.87
C ARG A 136 -14.58 -10.41 3.93
N ALA A 137 -15.64 -10.87 3.27
CA ALA A 137 -16.00 -12.28 3.30
C ALA A 137 -14.96 -13.14 2.57
N ALA A 138 -14.35 -12.61 1.49
CA ALA A 138 -13.23 -13.26 0.80
C ALA A 138 -11.99 -13.34 1.72
N ALA A 139 -11.67 -12.28 2.45
CA ALA A 139 -10.59 -12.27 3.43
C ALA A 139 -10.82 -13.28 4.56
N GLU A 140 -12.02 -13.34 5.12
CA GLU A 140 -12.40 -14.28 6.18
C GLU A 140 -12.33 -15.74 5.70
N LYS A 141 -12.83 -16.00 4.50
CA LYS A 141 -12.71 -17.32 3.85
C LYS A 141 -11.26 -17.73 3.69
N PHE A 142 -10.42 -16.84 3.19
CA PHE A 142 -8.99 -17.10 3.03
C PHE A 142 -8.32 -17.37 4.39
N ALA A 143 -8.57 -16.54 5.39
CA ALA A 143 -8.01 -16.71 6.73
C ALA A 143 -8.45 -18.03 7.39
N SER A 144 -9.69 -18.46 7.18
CA SER A 144 -10.18 -19.75 7.69
C SER A 144 -9.46 -20.96 7.06
N GLN A 145 -9.06 -20.84 5.79
CA GLN A 145 -8.38 -21.90 5.04
C GLN A 145 -6.86 -21.92 5.27
N HIS A 146 -6.25 -20.74 5.37
CA HIS A 146 -4.79 -20.59 5.35
C HIS A 146 -4.22 -20.04 6.66
N GLY A 147 -5.06 -19.74 7.62
CA GLY A 147 -4.65 -19.08 8.85
C GLY A 147 -4.39 -17.58 8.66
N GLY A 148 -3.88 -16.94 9.70
CA GLY A 148 -3.63 -15.51 9.70
C GLY A 148 -4.75 -14.69 10.32
N ARG A 149 -4.57 -13.37 10.34
CA ARG A 149 -5.55 -12.40 10.84
C ARG A 149 -5.76 -11.28 9.85
N ILE A 150 -6.97 -10.72 9.86
CA ILE A 150 -7.36 -9.60 8.98
C ILE A 150 -6.98 -8.29 9.66
N VAL A 151 -6.35 -7.40 8.88
CA VAL A 151 -5.98 -6.04 9.29
C VAL A 151 -6.24 -5.06 8.16
N SER A 152 -6.38 -3.78 8.47
CA SER A 152 -6.34 -2.71 7.47
C SER A 152 -4.88 -2.39 7.08
N PHE A 153 -4.69 -1.59 6.02
CA PHE A 153 -3.36 -1.13 5.60
C PHE A 153 -2.57 -0.46 6.73
N ALA A 154 -3.23 0.38 7.51
CA ALA A 154 -2.60 1.13 8.61
C ALA A 154 -2.24 0.25 9.82
N GLU A 155 -2.87 -0.91 9.95
CA GLU A 155 -2.66 -1.85 11.05
C GLU A 155 -1.64 -2.93 10.74
N VAL A 156 -1.09 -2.97 9.52
CA VAL A 156 0.00 -3.91 9.19
C VAL A 156 1.23 -3.53 10.03
N PRO A 157 1.72 -4.43 10.90
CA PRO A 157 2.84 -4.10 11.78
C PRO A 157 4.12 -3.88 10.99
N ARG A 158 4.89 -2.86 11.39
CA ARG A 158 6.18 -2.57 10.77
C ARG A 158 7.13 -3.77 10.81
N ASP A 159 7.21 -4.45 11.95
CA ASP A 159 8.09 -5.60 12.13
C ASP A 159 7.69 -6.80 11.27
N TYR A 160 6.39 -6.94 10.99
CA TYR A 160 5.91 -7.96 10.05
C TYR A 160 6.40 -7.69 8.63
N VAL A 161 6.48 -6.42 8.25
CA VAL A 161 6.85 -5.99 6.90
C VAL A 161 8.37 -5.97 6.70
N LEU A 162 9.08 -5.32 7.61
CA LEU A 162 10.53 -5.07 7.48
C LEU A 162 11.39 -6.14 8.16
N GLY A 163 10.77 -7.08 8.88
CA GLY A 163 11.44 -7.97 9.81
C GLY A 163 11.67 -7.27 11.16
N ALA A 164 11.80 -8.05 12.23
CA ALA A 164 12.30 -7.54 13.50
C ALA A 164 13.72 -7.03 13.23
N GLY A 165 13.91 -5.72 13.26
CA GLY A 165 15.26 -5.16 13.22
C GLY A 165 16.03 -5.83 14.37
N ASP A 166 17.17 -6.42 14.07
CA ASP A 166 18.09 -6.87 15.11
C ASP A 166 18.51 -5.65 15.92
N GLY A 167 17.69 -5.36 16.92
CA GLY A 167 18.06 -4.47 18.02
C GLY A 167 19.10 -5.15 18.91
N THR A 168 20.08 -5.78 18.32
CA THR A 168 21.30 -6.18 19.00
C THR A 168 22.08 -4.87 19.19
N THR A 169 21.74 -4.12 20.24
CA THR A 169 22.78 -3.35 20.91
C THR A 169 23.88 -4.34 21.20
N ALA A 170 24.98 -4.24 20.47
CA ALA A 170 26.21 -4.92 20.81
C ALA A 170 26.46 -4.57 22.28
N ASP A 171 26.23 -5.53 23.17
CA ASP A 171 26.69 -5.48 24.54
C ASP A 171 28.22 -5.48 24.46
N GLU A 172 28.78 -4.28 24.54
CA GLU A 172 30.20 -4.03 24.66
C GLU A 172 30.65 -4.43 26.07
N SER A 173 30.64 -5.73 26.32
CA SER A 173 31.29 -6.34 27.47
C SER A 173 32.26 -7.46 27.02
N ALA A 174 33.20 -7.08 26.14
CA ALA A 174 34.38 -7.88 25.94
C ALA A 174 35.31 -7.71 27.17
N PRO A 175 35.70 -8.79 27.88
CA PRO A 175 36.66 -8.68 28.96
C PRO A 175 38.02 -8.26 28.39
N ARG A 176 38.53 -7.14 28.87
CA ARG A 176 39.92 -6.70 28.62
C ARG A 176 40.85 -7.74 29.23
N HIS A 177 41.49 -8.56 28.39
CA HIS A 177 42.63 -9.35 28.81
C HIS A 177 43.74 -8.37 29.22
N GLY A 178 43.93 -8.25 30.51
CA GLY A 178 45.10 -7.65 31.11
C GLY A 178 46.31 -8.50 30.79
N THR A 179 47.22 -7.96 30.00
CA THR A 179 48.60 -8.44 29.91
C THR A 179 49.34 -7.99 31.16
N THR A 180 49.59 -8.95 32.06
CA THR A 180 50.65 -8.81 33.07
C THR A 180 51.89 -9.50 32.54
N ASN A 181 52.89 -8.74 32.46
CA ASN A 181 54.33 -8.89 32.32
C ASN A 181 54.89 -10.27 32.63
#